data_365de3852d381a723bb7757c94602e72
#
_entry.id   365de3852d381a723bb7757c94602e72
#
_cell.length_a   1.000
_cell.length_b   1.000
_cell.length_c   1.000
_cell.angle_alpha   90.00
_cell.angle_beta   90.00
_cell.angle_gamma   90.00
#
_symmetry.space_group_name_H-M   'P 1'
#
loop_
_entity.id
_entity.type
_entity.pdbx_description
1 polymer ?
#
loop_
_entity_poly.entity_id
_entity_poly.type
_entity_poly.pdbx_seq_one_letter_code
_entity_poly.pdbx_strand_id
1 'polypeptide(L)'
;MQSIELRGGPHAVLALHGLLGNPLEMQFVGKKLQRAGYSVTIPLIPGYGYSSGQKQSYRTTRSEKWFEEVQRQFDLLRRNYDTVSITGLCIGAVLALRLASERPGEVAALSLLATTLAYDGWSIPKYKFLLPIAYYTPARYLYSYKERYPFGIKNTNLRKWIAREMEVHTSSAAGASRLSAEGIFQAHRLIKQVKKNLHQVSCPTLIMHAEEDDVATPKSADLVDARISSAIKKKIILHDSYHIITLDNEKERVASETVQFFDQVIHAASHESKLSA
;
A
#
# COMPACT_ATOMS: atom_id res chain seq x y z
N MET A 1 11.48 14.37 0.74
CA MET A 1 10.65 13.64 -0.26
C MET A 1 9.35 14.38 -0.44
N GLN A 2 8.75 14.31 -1.62
CA GLN A 2 7.51 15.00 -1.97
C GLN A 2 6.54 14.02 -2.61
N SER A 3 5.25 14.36 -2.63
CA SER A 3 4.24 13.64 -3.42
C SER A 3 4.62 13.65 -4.90
N ILE A 4 4.23 12.60 -5.63
CA ILE A 4 4.50 12.47 -7.07
C ILE A 4 3.16 12.60 -7.81
N GLU A 5 3.11 13.53 -8.76
CA GLU A 5 1.98 13.75 -9.63
C GLU A 5 2.39 13.40 -11.08
N LEU A 6 1.65 12.48 -11.70
CA LEU A 6 1.87 12.05 -13.07
C LEU A 6 0.59 12.33 -13.88
N ARG A 7 0.63 13.31 -14.77
CA ARG A 7 -0.52 13.70 -15.58
C ARG A 7 -0.76 12.70 -16.73
N GLY A 8 -2.02 12.36 -16.95
CA GLY A 8 -2.52 11.47 -17.99
C GLY A 8 -3.93 11.86 -18.43
N GLY A 9 -4.79 10.89 -18.66
CA GLY A 9 -6.17 11.07 -19.13
C GLY A 9 -7.17 11.36 -18.00
N PRO A 10 -8.50 11.19 -18.30
CA PRO A 10 -9.59 11.57 -17.41
C PRO A 10 -9.83 10.61 -16.23
N HIS A 11 -9.19 9.45 -16.26
CA HIS A 11 -9.28 8.46 -15.17
C HIS A 11 -8.08 8.61 -14.23
N ALA A 12 -8.33 8.77 -12.94
CA ALA A 12 -7.28 8.95 -11.95
C ALA A 12 -7.00 7.68 -11.14
N VAL A 13 -5.76 7.55 -10.67
CA VAL A 13 -5.35 6.52 -9.72
C VAL A 13 -4.66 7.16 -8.54
N LEU A 14 -5.17 6.89 -7.34
CA LEU A 14 -4.50 7.19 -6.08
C LEU A 14 -3.62 6.00 -5.68
N ALA A 15 -2.30 6.19 -5.63
CA ALA A 15 -1.34 5.12 -5.33
C ALA A 15 -0.70 5.33 -3.95
N LEU A 16 -0.93 4.38 -3.04
CA LEU A 16 -0.59 4.49 -1.62
C LEU A 16 0.59 3.59 -1.26
N HIS A 17 1.65 4.16 -0.70
CA HIS A 17 2.85 3.43 -0.27
C HIS A 17 2.70 2.75 1.10
N GLY A 18 3.64 1.89 1.47
CA GLY A 18 3.64 1.09 2.69
C GLY A 18 3.90 1.88 3.98
N LEU A 19 3.87 1.19 5.13
CA LEU A 19 4.08 1.77 6.45
C LEU A 19 5.46 2.42 6.56
N LEU A 20 5.52 3.69 6.95
CA LEU A 20 6.75 4.48 7.05
C LEU A 20 7.60 4.46 5.77
N GLY A 21 6.96 4.09 4.66
CA GLY A 21 7.54 4.11 3.33
C GLY A 21 7.52 5.50 2.69
N ASN A 22 7.64 5.53 1.38
CA ASN A 22 7.66 6.77 0.62
C ASN A 22 7.11 6.57 -0.80
N PRO A 23 6.80 7.65 -1.54
CA PRO A 23 6.20 7.56 -2.88
C PRO A 23 7.00 6.77 -3.91
N LEU A 24 8.32 6.58 -3.72
CA LEU A 24 9.15 5.81 -4.66
C LEU A 24 8.76 4.33 -4.71
N GLU A 25 8.19 3.77 -3.63
CA GLU A 25 7.69 2.39 -3.61
C GLU A 25 6.62 2.14 -4.68
N MET A 26 5.83 3.17 -4.99
CA MET A 26 4.72 3.08 -5.96
C MET A 26 5.05 3.71 -7.32
N GLN A 27 6.23 4.35 -7.45
CA GLN A 27 6.60 5.12 -8.64
C GLN A 27 6.64 4.27 -9.91
N PHE A 28 7.13 3.03 -9.81
CA PHE A 28 7.20 2.13 -10.97
C PHE A 28 5.80 1.79 -11.50
N VAL A 29 4.90 1.37 -10.62
CA VAL A 29 3.49 1.09 -10.94
C VAL A 29 2.80 2.36 -11.46
N GLY A 30 3.02 3.50 -10.79
CA GLY A 30 2.48 4.79 -11.20
C GLY A 30 2.89 5.20 -12.62
N LYS A 31 4.17 5.05 -12.99
CA LYS A 31 4.65 5.33 -14.36
C LYS A 31 4.04 4.41 -15.41
N LYS A 32 3.79 3.14 -15.08
CA LYS A 32 3.11 2.20 -16.00
C LYS A 32 1.65 2.58 -16.19
N LEU A 33 0.94 2.94 -15.12
CA LEU A 33 -0.43 3.46 -15.20
C LEU A 33 -0.50 4.76 -16.01
N GLN A 34 0.44 5.70 -15.81
CA GLN A 34 0.50 6.92 -16.59
C GLN A 34 0.67 6.64 -18.11
N ARG A 35 1.58 5.72 -18.46
CA ARG A 35 1.79 5.31 -19.85
C ARG A 35 0.55 4.65 -20.47
N ALA A 36 -0.29 4.04 -19.65
CA ALA A 36 -1.59 3.48 -20.04
C ALA A 36 -2.70 4.54 -20.10
N GLY A 37 -2.40 5.81 -19.85
CA GLY A 37 -3.35 6.92 -19.98
C GLY A 37 -4.00 7.38 -18.68
N TYR A 38 -3.61 6.85 -17.51
CA TYR A 38 -4.13 7.28 -16.20
C TYR A 38 -3.40 8.52 -15.67
N SER A 39 -4.11 9.42 -15.02
CA SER A 39 -3.52 10.41 -14.13
C SER A 39 -3.23 9.76 -12.78
N VAL A 40 -2.01 9.90 -12.24
CA VAL A 40 -1.63 9.18 -11.02
C VAL A 40 -1.12 10.15 -9.97
N THR A 41 -1.67 10.06 -8.75
CA THR A 41 -1.20 10.76 -7.57
C THR A 41 -0.63 9.75 -6.58
N ILE A 42 0.62 9.95 -6.16
CA ILE A 42 1.30 9.15 -5.14
C ILE A 42 1.63 10.10 -3.98
N PRO A 43 0.73 10.26 -3.00
CA PRO A 43 0.93 11.21 -1.92
C PRO A 43 2.02 10.74 -0.95
N LEU A 44 2.76 11.69 -0.38
CA LEU A 44 3.54 11.45 0.82
C LEU A 44 2.60 11.51 2.03
N ILE A 45 2.41 10.39 2.71
CA ILE A 45 1.52 10.32 3.87
C ILE A 45 2.19 10.98 5.10
N PRO A 46 1.50 11.89 5.83
CA PRO A 46 2.06 12.58 6.97
C PRO A 46 2.57 11.64 8.07
N GLY A 47 3.77 11.91 8.58
CA GLY A 47 4.44 11.07 9.58
C GLY A 47 5.10 9.82 9.00
N TYR A 48 5.10 9.67 7.68
CA TYR A 48 5.85 8.67 6.95
C TYR A 48 7.12 9.29 6.36
N GLY A 49 8.15 8.46 6.27
CA GLY A 49 9.41 8.83 5.66
C GLY A 49 10.22 9.83 6.47
N TYR A 50 11.48 9.88 6.16
CA TYR A 50 12.44 10.79 6.79
C TYR A 50 12.98 11.71 5.69
N SER A 51 12.85 13.02 5.88
CA SER A 51 13.49 13.98 5.00
C SER A 51 15.00 13.90 5.19
N SER A 52 15.75 13.91 4.10
CA SER A 52 17.21 14.00 4.13
C SER A 52 17.63 15.20 5.00
N GLY A 53 18.48 14.96 5.99
CA GLY A 53 18.98 16.00 6.90
C GLY A 53 18.15 16.25 8.17
N GLN A 54 16.97 15.68 8.33
CA GLN A 54 16.25 15.76 9.61
C GLN A 54 16.63 14.61 10.54
N LYS A 55 16.80 14.89 11.85
CA LYS A 55 16.91 13.85 12.87
C LYS A 55 15.66 12.97 12.80
N GLN A 56 15.88 11.65 12.75
CA GLN A 56 14.82 10.67 12.74
C GLN A 56 13.90 10.88 13.95
N SER A 57 12.67 11.30 13.71
CA SER A 57 11.67 11.38 14.76
C SER A 57 11.00 10.00 14.90
N TYR A 58 11.10 9.41 16.10
CA TYR A 58 10.35 8.19 16.44
C TYR A 58 8.85 8.44 16.63
N ARG A 59 8.44 9.71 16.62
CA ARG A 59 7.03 10.10 16.71
C ARG A 59 6.41 10.07 15.32
N THR A 60 5.59 9.08 15.08
CA THR A 60 4.72 9.06 13.90
C THR A 60 3.38 9.73 14.23
N THR A 61 2.65 10.15 13.21
CA THR A 61 1.28 10.64 13.39
C THR A 61 0.32 9.47 13.67
N ARG A 62 -0.87 9.78 14.18
CA ARG A 62 -1.91 8.77 14.37
C ARG A 62 -2.43 8.26 13.02
N SER A 63 -2.91 7.02 12.97
CA SER A 63 -3.46 6.41 11.76
C SER A 63 -4.68 7.18 11.20
N GLU A 64 -5.40 7.91 12.04
CA GLU A 64 -6.47 8.81 11.62
C GLU A 64 -5.94 9.93 10.70
N LYS A 65 -4.75 10.49 11.00
CA LYS A 65 -4.11 11.52 10.16
C LYS A 65 -3.64 10.96 8.81
N TRP A 66 -3.19 9.70 8.77
CA TRP A 66 -2.88 9.04 7.52
C TRP A 66 -4.13 8.92 6.65
N PHE A 67 -5.23 8.52 7.26
CA PHE A 67 -6.49 8.35 6.58
C PHE A 67 -7.12 9.69 6.14
N GLU A 68 -7.06 10.72 6.97
CA GLU A 68 -7.48 12.09 6.59
C GLU A 68 -6.76 12.58 5.32
N GLU A 69 -5.45 12.32 5.20
CA GLU A 69 -4.70 12.67 3.99
C GLU A 69 -5.16 11.86 2.78
N VAL A 70 -5.39 10.55 2.94
CA VAL A 70 -5.91 9.69 1.86
C VAL A 70 -7.28 10.19 1.40
N GLN A 71 -8.20 10.52 2.32
CA GLN A 71 -9.51 11.08 1.99
C GLN A 71 -9.37 12.40 1.25
N ARG A 72 -8.53 13.31 1.75
CA ARG A 72 -8.29 14.62 1.12
C ARG A 72 -7.79 14.47 -0.33
N GLN A 73 -6.83 13.58 -0.57
CA GLN A 73 -6.32 13.31 -1.92
C GLN A 73 -7.38 12.69 -2.82
N PHE A 74 -8.13 11.72 -2.30
CA PHE A 74 -9.23 11.10 -3.02
C PHE A 74 -10.30 12.12 -3.42
N ASP A 75 -10.73 12.99 -2.49
CA ASP A 75 -11.73 14.03 -2.75
C ASP A 75 -11.25 15.04 -3.80
N LEU A 76 -9.96 15.38 -3.81
CA LEU A 76 -9.37 16.23 -4.85
C LEU A 76 -9.43 15.56 -6.23
N LEU A 77 -9.10 14.28 -6.31
CA LEU A 77 -9.17 13.53 -7.55
C LEU A 77 -10.61 13.37 -8.03
N ARG A 78 -11.57 13.07 -7.14
CA ARG A 78 -12.99 12.95 -7.49
C ARG A 78 -13.60 14.23 -8.07
N ARG A 79 -13.08 15.41 -7.72
CA ARG A 79 -13.53 16.68 -8.29
C ARG A 79 -13.00 16.98 -9.68
N ASN A 80 -11.88 16.36 -10.05
CA ASN A 80 -11.13 16.72 -11.25
C ASN A 80 -11.10 15.63 -12.33
N TYR A 81 -11.56 14.40 -12.01
CA TYR A 81 -11.47 13.25 -12.89
C TYR A 81 -12.78 12.46 -12.92
N ASP A 82 -13.07 11.82 -14.02
CA ASP A 82 -14.30 11.07 -14.27
C ASP A 82 -14.44 9.88 -13.31
N THR A 83 -13.34 9.15 -13.10
CA THR A 83 -13.27 8.03 -12.15
C THR A 83 -11.98 8.06 -11.33
N VAL A 84 -12.02 7.49 -10.14
CA VAL A 84 -10.85 7.31 -9.29
C VAL A 84 -10.75 5.86 -8.84
N SER A 85 -9.69 5.19 -9.30
CA SER A 85 -9.26 3.89 -8.78
C SER A 85 -8.16 4.07 -7.73
N ILE A 86 -7.94 3.05 -6.90
CA ILE A 86 -6.90 3.12 -5.87
C ILE A 86 -6.01 1.88 -5.97
N THR A 87 -4.71 2.08 -5.91
CA THR A 87 -3.75 0.99 -5.68
C THR A 87 -2.95 1.26 -4.42
N GLY A 88 -2.61 0.23 -3.67
CA GLY A 88 -1.85 0.41 -2.43
C GLY A 88 -0.98 -0.78 -2.09
N LEU A 89 0.21 -0.51 -1.54
CA LEU A 89 1.17 -1.50 -1.06
C LEU A 89 1.10 -1.62 0.47
N CYS A 90 1.09 -2.84 1.01
CA CYS A 90 1.21 -3.08 2.45
C CYS A 90 0.11 -2.36 3.27
N ILE A 91 0.47 -1.41 4.12
CA ILE A 91 -0.47 -0.56 4.87
C ILE A 91 -1.18 0.44 3.94
N GLY A 92 -0.59 0.81 2.80
CA GLY A 92 -1.29 1.56 1.75
C GLY A 92 -2.52 0.80 1.22
N ALA A 93 -2.43 -0.53 1.07
CA ALA A 93 -3.57 -1.37 0.71
C ALA A 93 -4.64 -1.41 1.82
N VAL A 94 -4.23 -1.37 3.09
CA VAL A 94 -5.16 -1.29 4.24
C VAL A 94 -5.89 0.05 4.27
N LEU A 95 -5.19 1.15 3.96
CA LEU A 95 -5.81 2.48 3.82
C LEU A 95 -6.80 2.52 2.63
N ALA A 96 -6.44 1.90 1.50
CA ALA A 96 -7.32 1.76 0.35
C ALA A 96 -8.60 0.98 0.69
N LEU A 97 -8.48 -0.15 1.40
CA LEU A 97 -9.62 -0.92 1.90
C LEU A 97 -10.51 -0.11 2.86
N ARG A 98 -9.90 0.67 3.76
CA ARG A 98 -10.64 1.56 4.65
C ARG A 98 -11.45 2.57 3.85
N LEU A 99 -10.83 3.25 2.89
CA LEU A 99 -11.53 4.25 2.08
C LEU A 99 -12.69 3.62 1.30
N ALA A 100 -12.45 2.48 0.64
CA ALA A 100 -13.50 1.80 -0.12
C ALA A 100 -14.66 1.32 0.77
N SER A 101 -14.38 0.92 2.02
CA SER A 101 -15.43 0.52 2.96
C SER A 101 -16.24 1.71 3.50
N GLU A 102 -15.64 2.90 3.63
CA GLU A 102 -16.30 4.11 4.12
C GLU A 102 -16.97 4.92 2.98
N ARG A 103 -16.61 4.64 1.71
CA ARG A 103 -17.10 5.35 0.50
C ARG A 103 -17.61 4.34 -0.55
N PRO A 104 -18.67 3.57 -0.23
CA PRO A 104 -19.23 2.59 -1.16
C PRO A 104 -19.74 3.27 -2.43
N GLY A 105 -19.40 2.70 -3.59
CA GLY A 105 -19.78 3.23 -4.90
C GLY A 105 -18.95 4.41 -5.43
N GLU A 106 -18.05 5.00 -4.61
CA GLU A 106 -17.22 6.13 -5.06
C GLU A 106 -15.85 5.68 -5.64
N VAL A 107 -15.34 4.53 -5.23
CA VAL A 107 -14.08 3.95 -5.72
C VAL A 107 -14.38 3.08 -6.94
N ALA A 108 -13.79 3.41 -8.09
CA ALA A 108 -14.02 2.69 -9.33
C ALA A 108 -13.45 1.26 -9.28
N ALA A 109 -12.23 1.09 -8.81
CA ALA A 109 -11.57 -0.20 -8.64
C ALA A 109 -10.45 -0.14 -7.60
N LEU A 110 -10.11 -1.30 -7.02
CA LEU A 110 -8.96 -1.48 -6.13
C LEU A 110 -7.91 -2.40 -6.75
N SER A 111 -6.63 -2.06 -6.56
CA SER A 111 -5.50 -2.99 -6.73
C SER A 111 -4.71 -3.05 -5.42
N LEU A 112 -4.82 -4.18 -4.72
CA LEU A 112 -4.28 -4.41 -3.39
C LEU A 112 -2.99 -5.23 -3.49
N LEU A 113 -1.87 -4.63 -3.12
CA LEU A 113 -0.52 -5.16 -3.31
C LEU A 113 0.08 -5.54 -1.96
N ALA A 114 0.42 -6.83 -1.75
CA ALA A 114 0.99 -7.34 -0.50
C ALA A 114 0.27 -6.82 0.75
N THR A 115 -1.08 -6.89 0.76
CA THR A 115 -1.92 -6.35 1.83
C THR A 115 -1.52 -6.94 3.19
N THR A 116 -1.21 -6.09 4.16
CA THR A 116 -0.75 -6.54 5.48
C THR A 116 -1.88 -6.45 6.51
N LEU A 117 -2.59 -7.55 6.73
CA LEU A 117 -3.58 -7.68 7.81
C LEU A 117 -3.04 -8.40 9.04
N ALA A 118 -1.84 -8.98 8.95
CA ALA A 118 -1.08 -9.55 10.04
C ALA A 118 0.42 -9.45 9.72
N TYR A 119 1.24 -9.25 10.75
CA TYR A 119 2.70 -9.35 10.63
C TYR A 119 3.11 -10.78 10.98
N ASP A 120 2.96 -11.72 10.06
CA ASP A 120 3.16 -13.16 10.25
C ASP A 120 4.11 -13.80 9.23
N GLY A 121 4.81 -12.98 8.44
CA GLY A 121 5.86 -13.43 7.52
C GLY A 121 7.09 -14.01 8.25
N TRP A 122 7.92 -14.70 7.50
CA TRP A 122 9.06 -15.46 8.04
C TRP A 122 10.20 -14.58 8.57
N SER A 123 10.32 -13.31 8.16
CA SER A 123 11.33 -12.39 8.70
C SER A 123 10.91 -11.73 10.01
N ILE A 124 9.63 -11.83 10.38
CA ILE A 124 9.09 -11.18 11.57
C ILE A 124 9.62 -11.85 12.85
N PRO A 125 10.23 -11.09 13.77
CA PRO A 125 10.83 -11.64 14.98
C PRO A 125 9.84 -12.43 15.83
N LYS A 126 10.28 -13.59 16.36
CA LYS A 126 9.44 -14.42 17.24
C LYS A 126 8.97 -13.69 18.49
N TYR A 127 9.75 -12.72 19.01
CA TYR A 127 9.38 -11.92 20.18
C TYR A 127 8.29 -10.87 19.92
N LYS A 128 7.70 -10.84 18.71
CA LYS A 128 6.54 -9.96 18.40
C LYS A 128 5.38 -10.12 19.38
N PHE A 129 5.26 -11.26 20.05
CA PHE A 129 4.24 -11.49 21.10
C PHE A 129 4.35 -10.52 22.27
N LEU A 130 5.52 -9.86 22.46
CA LEU A 130 5.72 -8.82 23.48
C LEU A 130 5.20 -7.44 23.04
N LEU A 131 4.91 -7.24 21.75
CA LEU A 131 4.41 -5.96 21.22
C LEU A 131 3.16 -5.43 21.96
N PRO A 132 2.15 -6.26 22.32
CA PRO A 132 1.00 -5.78 23.09
C PRO A 132 1.40 -5.11 24.41
N ILE A 133 2.42 -5.62 25.11
CA ILE A 133 2.95 -5.01 26.33
C ILE A 133 3.62 -3.66 26.00
N ALA A 134 4.46 -3.62 24.96
CA ALA A 134 5.12 -2.39 24.53
C ALA A 134 4.12 -1.30 24.12
N TYR A 135 3.00 -1.66 23.50
CA TYR A 135 1.99 -0.71 23.00
C TYR A 135 1.33 0.12 24.11
N TYR A 136 1.19 -0.45 25.30
CA TYR A 136 0.54 0.21 26.45
C TYR A 136 1.51 0.81 27.46
N THR A 137 2.79 0.89 27.11
CA THR A 137 3.85 1.51 27.92
C THR A 137 4.51 2.67 27.18
N PRO A 138 5.21 3.60 27.89
CA PRO A 138 6.00 4.66 27.25
C PRO A 138 7.09 4.14 26.31
N ALA A 139 7.50 2.88 26.43
CA ALA A 139 8.51 2.23 25.58
C ALA A 139 8.17 2.34 24.09
N ARG A 140 6.89 2.37 23.68
CA ARG A 140 6.48 2.52 22.27
C ARG A 140 7.00 3.80 21.62
N TYR A 141 7.22 4.87 22.38
CA TYR A 141 7.73 6.13 21.88
C TYR A 141 9.25 6.18 21.76
N LEU A 142 9.93 5.24 22.41
CA LEU A 142 11.39 5.18 22.49
C LEU A 142 11.98 4.08 21.62
N TYR A 143 11.22 3.03 21.36
CA TYR A 143 11.71 1.86 20.63
C TYR A 143 11.45 2.01 19.12
N SER A 144 12.44 1.61 18.32
CA SER A 144 12.30 1.43 16.88
C SER A 144 12.94 0.12 16.43
N TYR A 145 12.25 -0.61 15.59
CA TYR A 145 12.77 -1.80 14.94
C TYR A 145 13.64 -1.38 13.74
N LYS A 146 14.88 -1.85 13.71
CA LYS A 146 15.75 -1.65 12.54
C LYS A 146 15.37 -2.67 11.47
N GLU A 147 15.07 -2.18 10.27
CA GLU A 147 14.84 -3.04 9.11
C GLU A 147 16.03 -3.96 8.89
N ARG A 148 15.75 -5.22 8.58
CA ARG A 148 16.74 -6.27 8.42
C ARG A 148 16.62 -6.89 7.04
N TYR A 149 17.73 -7.45 6.61
CA TYR A 149 17.75 -8.33 5.47
C TYR A 149 16.63 -9.38 5.57
N PRO A 150 15.82 -9.57 4.49
CA PRO A 150 16.03 -9.15 3.10
C PRO A 150 15.36 -7.82 2.68
N PHE A 151 14.84 -7.00 3.59
CA PHE A 151 14.20 -5.70 3.30
C PHE A 151 12.96 -5.83 2.41
N GLY A 152 12.24 -6.93 2.46
CA GLY A 152 11.08 -7.19 1.61
C GLY A 152 11.41 -7.42 0.12
N ILE A 153 12.68 -7.68 -0.24
CA ILE A 153 13.16 -7.78 -1.63
C ILE A 153 13.86 -9.12 -1.86
N LYS A 154 13.38 -9.90 -2.86
CA LYS A 154 13.99 -11.16 -3.28
C LYS A 154 15.16 -10.93 -4.26
N ASN A 155 15.07 -9.94 -5.12
CA ASN A 155 16.12 -9.57 -6.07
C ASN A 155 17.43 -9.22 -5.37
N THR A 156 18.46 -10.03 -5.58
CA THR A 156 19.75 -9.92 -4.89
C THR A 156 20.51 -8.62 -5.19
N ASN A 157 20.46 -8.13 -6.43
CA ASN A 157 21.16 -6.92 -6.84
C ASN A 157 20.50 -5.67 -6.28
N LEU A 158 19.17 -5.60 -6.40
CA LEU A 158 18.36 -4.52 -5.81
C LEU A 158 18.53 -4.47 -4.29
N ARG A 159 18.49 -5.62 -3.63
CA ARG A 159 18.67 -5.76 -2.18
C ARG A 159 20.03 -5.27 -1.68
N LYS A 160 21.13 -5.59 -2.43
CA LYS A 160 22.47 -5.07 -2.12
C LYS A 160 22.53 -3.54 -2.25
N TRP A 161 21.87 -2.99 -3.25
CA TRP A 161 21.79 -1.55 -3.43
C TRP A 161 20.99 -0.89 -2.31
N ILE A 162 19.80 -1.41 -1.95
CA ILE A 162 18.96 -0.94 -0.85
C ILE A 162 19.73 -0.99 0.49
N ALA A 163 20.47 -2.08 0.75
CA ALA A 163 21.28 -2.19 1.97
C ALA A 163 22.29 -1.05 2.09
N ARG A 164 22.99 -0.71 1.00
CA ARG A 164 23.94 0.42 0.96
C ARG A 164 23.24 1.77 1.16
N GLU A 165 22.11 1.98 0.52
CA GLU A 165 21.31 3.20 0.70
C GLU A 165 20.86 3.38 2.15
N MET A 166 20.40 2.29 2.81
CA MET A 166 19.97 2.31 4.21
C MET A 166 21.11 2.50 5.21
N GLU A 167 22.35 2.17 4.83
CA GLU A 167 23.55 2.46 5.65
C GLU A 167 23.94 3.93 5.60
N VAL A 168 23.81 4.55 4.43
CA VAL A 168 24.21 5.96 4.20
C VAL A 168 23.07 6.93 4.54
N HIS A 169 21.83 6.53 4.24
CA HIS A 169 20.63 7.36 4.40
C HIS A 169 19.64 6.71 5.38
N THR A 170 18.80 7.52 6.02
CA THR A 170 17.75 7.05 6.92
C THR A 170 16.55 6.44 6.19
N SER A 171 16.52 6.50 4.86
CA SER A 171 15.49 5.92 4.00
C SER A 171 16.04 5.56 2.64
N SER A 172 15.42 4.59 1.98
CA SER A 172 15.72 4.13 0.63
C SER A 172 14.45 4.12 -0.24
N ALA A 173 14.55 3.65 -1.48
CA ALA A 173 13.38 3.39 -2.32
C ALA A 173 12.43 2.33 -1.73
N ALA A 174 12.92 1.48 -0.81
CA ALA A 174 12.14 0.47 -0.09
C ALA A 174 11.64 0.95 1.29
N GLY A 175 11.60 2.27 1.53
CA GLY A 175 11.09 2.85 2.77
C GLY A 175 12.16 3.26 3.78
N ALA A 176 11.73 3.40 5.04
CA ALA A 176 12.60 3.83 6.14
C ALA A 176 13.48 2.69 6.65
N SER A 177 14.71 3.03 7.06
CA SER A 177 15.65 2.06 7.67
C SER A 177 15.22 1.58 9.07
N ARG A 178 14.26 2.26 9.70
CA ARG A 178 13.74 1.91 11.02
C ARG A 178 12.23 2.15 11.11
N LEU A 179 11.52 1.21 11.70
CA LEU A 179 10.09 1.31 12.00
C LEU A 179 9.89 1.65 13.48
N SER A 180 9.23 2.77 13.76
CA SER A 180 8.89 3.11 15.16
C SER A 180 7.83 2.16 15.72
N ALA A 181 7.95 1.77 16.99
CA ALA A 181 6.92 0.94 17.63
C ALA A 181 5.56 1.68 17.69
N GLU A 182 5.56 3.01 17.77
CA GLU A 182 4.35 3.81 17.65
C GLU A 182 3.72 3.65 16.25
N GLY A 183 4.51 3.67 15.16
CA GLY A 183 4.02 3.45 13.81
C GLY A 183 3.38 2.06 13.65
N ILE A 184 4.04 1.03 14.17
CA ILE A 184 3.51 -0.34 14.16
C ILE A 184 2.22 -0.43 14.99
N PHE A 185 2.13 0.24 16.14
CA PHE A 185 0.92 0.31 16.94
C PHE A 185 -0.24 0.98 16.19
N GLN A 186 0.01 2.11 15.54
CA GLN A 186 -1.00 2.81 14.74
C GLN A 186 -1.48 1.95 13.55
N ALA A 187 -0.55 1.26 12.88
CA ALA A 187 -0.90 0.31 11.83
C ALA A 187 -1.77 -0.85 12.37
N HIS A 188 -1.44 -1.38 13.56
CA HIS A 188 -2.26 -2.42 14.20
C HIS A 188 -3.69 -1.94 14.49
N ARG A 189 -3.87 -0.71 14.97
CA ARG A 189 -5.19 -0.10 15.19
C ARG A 189 -5.98 0.00 13.88
N LEU A 190 -5.35 0.49 12.83
CA LEU A 190 -5.95 0.59 11.49
C LEU A 190 -6.37 -0.79 10.96
N ILE A 191 -5.47 -1.78 11.02
CA ILE A 191 -5.76 -3.16 10.61
C ILE A 191 -6.97 -3.72 11.36
N LYS A 192 -7.02 -3.53 12.69
CA LYS A 192 -8.14 -4.01 13.51
C LYS A 192 -9.48 -3.40 13.10
N GLN A 193 -9.49 -2.11 12.74
CA GLN A 193 -10.67 -1.40 12.25
C GLN A 193 -11.11 -1.94 10.88
N VAL A 194 -10.16 -2.04 9.94
CA VAL A 194 -10.44 -2.50 8.56
C VAL A 194 -10.95 -3.94 8.54
N LYS A 195 -10.36 -4.83 9.32
CA LYS A 195 -10.82 -6.23 9.42
C LYS A 195 -12.32 -6.38 9.78
N LYS A 196 -12.87 -5.44 10.55
CA LYS A 196 -14.29 -5.46 10.91
C LYS A 196 -15.19 -5.06 9.75
N ASN A 197 -14.70 -4.22 8.84
CA ASN A 197 -15.47 -3.56 7.81
C ASN A 197 -15.18 -4.09 6.38
N LEU A 198 -14.39 -5.16 6.24
CA LEU A 198 -14.06 -5.73 4.91
C LEU A 198 -15.30 -6.04 4.07
N HIS A 199 -16.38 -6.50 4.71
CA HIS A 199 -17.65 -6.81 4.04
C HIS A 199 -18.35 -5.61 3.39
N GLN A 200 -17.94 -4.39 3.72
CA GLN A 200 -18.46 -3.16 3.11
C GLN A 200 -17.75 -2.80 1.80
N VAL A 201 -16.63 -3.45 1.49
CA VAL A 201 -15.89 -3.24 0.24
C VAL A 201 -16.58 -3.99 -0.89
N SER A 202 -17.24 -3.26 -1.80
CA SER A 202 -18.02 -3.82 -2.90
C SER A 202 -17.47 -3.51 -4.30
N CYS A 203 -16.52 -2.56 -4.43
CA CYS A 203 -15.93 -2.22 -5.71
C CYS A 203 -15.07 -3.36 -6.29
N PRO A 204 -14.91 -3.45 -7.63
CA PRO A 204 -14.02 -4.40 -8.29
C PRO A 204 -12.63 -4.38 -7.66
N THR A 205 -12.08 -5.57 -7.35
CA THR A 205 -10.85 -5.66 -6.56
C THR A 205 -9.87 -6.69 -7.12
N LEU A 206 -8.66 -6.24 -7.47
CA LEU A 206 -7.49 -7.06 -7.74
C LEU A 206 -6.67 -7.22 -6.46
N ILE A 207 -6.29 -8.45 -6.14
CA ILE A 207 -5.48 -8.79 -4.96
C ILE A 207 -4.21 -9.48 -5.45
N MET A 208 -3.03 -8.90 -5.18
CA MET A 208 -1.75 -9.51 -5.50
C MET A 208 -0.89 -9.69 -4.26
N HIS A 209 -0.31 -10.87 -4.09
CA HIS A 209 0.50 -11.21 -2.92
C HIS A 209 1.64 -12.15 -3.29
N ALA A 210 2.81 -11.97 -2.67
CA ALA A 210 3.92 -12.90 -2.87
C ALA A 210 3.72 -14.16 -2.01
N GLU A 211 4.00 -15.35 -2.59
CA GLU A 211 3.94 -16.62 -1.86
C GLU A 211 4.93 -16.64 -0.70
N GLU A 212 6.14 -16.13 -0.94
CA GLU A 212 7.24 -16.07 0.03
C GLU A 212 7.35 -14.69 0.71
N ASP A 213 6.22 -13.99 0.92
CA ASP A 213 6.23 -12.69 1.58
C ASP A 213 6.85 -12.79 2.98
N ASP A 214 7.90 -12.02 3.22
CA ASP A 214 8.69 -12.05 4.44
C ASP A 214 8.08 -11.25 5.61
N VAL A 215 7.07 -10.42 5.35
CA VAL A 215 6.39 -9.55 6.32
C VAL A 215 4.99 -10.04 6.67
N ALA A 216 4.18 -10.35 5.64
CA ALA A 216 2.79 -10.77 5.78
C ALA A 216 2.49 -11.97 4.89
N THR A 217 2.06 -13.09 5.46
CA THR A 217 1.77 -14.28 4.66
C THR A 217 0.56 -14.07 3.73
N PRO A 218 0.41 -14.88 2.66
CA PRO A 218 -0.77 -14.88 1.77
C PRO A 218 -2.11 -15.01 2.48
N LYS A 219 -2.15 -15.45 3.74
CA LYS A 219 -3.36 -15.46 4.57
C LYS A 219 -4.04 -14.09 4.67
N SER A 220 -3.27 -13.00 4.56
CA SER A 220 -3.83 -11.65 4.50
C SER A 220 -4.63 -11.44 3.22
N ALA A 221 -4.12 -11.88 2.07
CA ALA A 221 -4.83 -11.85 0.79
C ALA A 221 -6.07 -12.76 0.79
N ASP A 222 -5.94 -13.96 1.35
CA ASP A 222 -7.06 -14.90 1.49
C ASP A 222 -8.19 -14.33 2.34
N LEU A 223 -7.85 -13.64 3.44
CA LEU A 223 -8.82 -12.99 4.30
C LEU A 223 -9.55 -11.84 3.59
N VAL A 224 -8.85 -11.04 2.80
CA VAL A 224 -9.47 -9.99 1.98
C VAL A 224 -10.43 -10.63 0.98
N ASP A 225 -9.95 -11.58 0.17
CA ASP A 225 -10.74 -12.27 -0.86
C ASP A 225 -12.00 -12.92 -0.31
N ALA A 226 -11.91 -13.54 0.87
CA ALA A 226 -13.04 -14.22 1.51
C ALA A 226 -14.06 -13.25 2.13
N ARG A 227 -13.67 -12.00 2.50
CA ARG A 227 -14.53 -11.13 3.30
C ARG A 227 -15.06 -9.90 2.59
N ILE A 228 -14.47 -9.49 1.46
CA ILE A 228 -15.01 -8.36 0.68
C ILE A 228 -16.24 -8.81 -0.09
N SER A 229 -17.18 -7.88 -0.30
CA SER A 229 -18.44 -8.14 -1.04
C SER A 229 -18.36 -7.81 -2.53
N SER A 230 -17.15 -7.54 -3.05
CA SER A 230 -16.95 -7.29 -4.48
C SER A 230 -17.48 -8.43 -5.33
N ALA A 231 -18.29 -8.11 -6.34
CA ALA A 231 -18.75 -9.08 -7.35
C ALA A 231 -17.61 -9.46 -8.33
N ILE A 232 -16.70 -8.55 -8.60
CA ILE A 232 -15.55 -8.76 -9.50
C ILE A 232 -14.27 -8.81 -8.64
N LYS A 233 -13.73 -10.01 -8.47
CA LYS A 233 -12.48 -10.25 -7.73
C LYS A 233 -11.50 -11.04 -8.56
N LYS A 234 -10.23 -10.63 -8.54
CA LYS A 234 -9.11 -11.39 -9.11
C LYS A 234 -8.00 -11.48 -8.08
N LYS A 235 -7.57 -12.70 -7.75
CA LYS A 235 -6.43 -12.93 -6.86
C LYS A 235 -5.27 -13.56 -7.62
N ILE A 236 -4.07 -13.01 -7.45
CA ILE A 236 -2.83 -13.47 -8.08
C ILE A 236 -1.77 -13.69 -7.02
N ILE A 237 -1.16 -14.87 -7.02
CA ILE A 237 0.01 -15.18 -6.21
C ILE A 237 1.26 -15.04 -7.09
N LEU A 238 2.27 -14.37 -6.54
CA LEU A 238 3.57 -14.12 -7.16
C LEU A 238 4.60 -15.10 -6.56
N HIS A 239 5.38 -15.76 -7.40
CA HIS A 239 6.27 -16.85 -6.96
C HIS A 239 7.75 -16.45 -6.90
N ASP A 240 8.10 -15.28 -7.43
CA ASP A 240 9.48 -14.79 -7.46
C ASP A 240 9.63 -13.38 -6.88
N SER A 241 8.91 -13.11 -5.79
CA SER A 241 8.95 -11.82 -5.09
C SER A 241 8.84 -12.04 -3.59
N TYR A 242 9.30 -11.05 -2.80
CA TYR A 242 9.01 -10.90 -1.37
C TYR A 242 7.98 -9.78 -1.17
N HIS A 243 7.99 -9.10 -0.02
CA HIS A 243 6.93 -8.18 0.39
C HIS A 243 6.76 -6.96 -0.55
N ILE A 244 7.86 -6.33 -0.98
CA ILE A 244 7.79 -5.10 -1.81
C ILE A 244 7.66 -5.46 -3.29
N ILE A 245 6.54 -6.10 -3.65
CA ILE A 245 6.27 -6.62 -4.99
C ILE A 245 6.29 -5.55 -6.10
N THR A 246 6.19 -4.28 -5.73
CA THR A 246 6.23 -3.14 -6.66
C THR A 246 7.65 -2.80 -7.15
N LEU A 247 8.68 -3.32 -6.49
CA LEU A 247 10.09 -3.10 -6.82
C LEU A 247 10.84 -4.39 -7.16
N ASP A 248 10.30 -5.55 -6.77
CA ASP A 248 10.96 -6.86 -6.85
C ASP A 248 10.92 -7.46 -8.28
N ASN A 249 11.31 -8.71 -8.41
CA ASN A 249 11.49 -9.41 -9.70
C ASN A 249 10.23 -9.37 -10.58
N GLU A 250 9.03 -9.49 -10.00
CA GLU A 250 7.76 -9.51 -10.74
C GLU A 250 7.07 -8.13 -10.85
N LYS A 251 7.76 -7.01 -10.58
CA LYS A 251 7.18 -5.66 -10.64
C LYS A 251 6.50 -5.32 -11.97
N GLU A 252 7.03 -5.83 -13.08
CA GLU A 252 6.43 -5.64 -14.42
C GLU A 252 5.06 -6.33 -14.49
N ARG A 253 4.96 -7.56 -13.99
CA ARG A 253 3.71 -8.31 -13.90
C ARG A 253 2.71 -7.60 -13.00
N VAL A 254 3.15 -7.15 -11.82
CA VAL A 254 2.31 -6.39 -10.86
C VAL A 254 1.72 -5.15 -11.53
N ALA A 255 2.54 -4.37 -12.23
CA ALA A 255 2.10 -3.16 -12.90
C ALA A 255 1.16 -3.47 -14.08
N SER A 256 1.48 -4.46 -14.91
CA SER A 256 0.67 -4.86 -16.08
C SER A 256 -0.69 -5.40 -15.65
N GLU A 257 -0.75 -6.25 -14.64
CA GLU A 257 -2.01 -6.79 -14.10
C GLU A 257 -2.89 -5.68 -13.49
N THR A 258 -2.28 -4.68 -12.84
CA THR A 258 -3.01 -3.52 -12.31
C THR A 258 -3.61 -2.68 -13.44
N VAL A 259 -2.83 -2.38 -14.49
CA VAL A 259 -3.31 -1.66 -15.68
C VAL A 259 -4.47 -2.41 -16.34
N GLN A 260 -4.25 -3.68 -16.67
CA GLN A 260 -5.27 -4.50 -17.35
C GLN A 260 -6.57 -4.59 -16.54
N PHE A 261 -6.48 -4.75 -15.24
CA PHE A 261 -7.65 -4.83 -14.37
C PHE A 261 -8.43 -3.51 -14.35
N PHE A 262 -7.73 -2.37 -14.24
CA PHE A 262 -8.39 -1.07 -14.27
C PHE A 262 -9.02 -0.76 -15.63
N ASP A 263 -8.34 -1.08 -16.72
CA ASP A 263 -8.87 -0.94 -18.08
C ASP A 263 -10.16 -1.74 -18.27
N GLN A 264 -10.16 -3.01 -17.85
CA GLN A 264 -11.35 -3.88 -17.94
C GLN A 264 -12.54 -3.29 -17.17
N VAL A 265 -12.33 -2.79 -15.97
CA VAL A 265 -13.41 -2.21 -15.15
C VAL A 265 -13.95 -0.92 -15.77
N ILE A 266 -13.07 -0.02 -16.21
CA ILE A 266 -13.47 1.28 -16.78
C ILE A 266 -14.19 1.09 -18.12
N HIS A 267 -13.70 0.20 -18.99
CA HIS A 267 -14.36 -0.10 -20.25
C HIS A 267 -15.73 -0.75 -20.05
N ALA A 268 -15.88 -1.68 -19.11
CA ALA A 268 -17.18 -2.28 -18.79
C ALA A 268 -18.20 -1.23 -18.34
N ALA A 269 -17.81 -0.34 -17.42
CA ALA A 269 -18.66 0.75 -16.93
C ALA A 269 -19.08 1.72 -18.04
N SER A 270 -18.19 2.01 -19.00
CA SER A 270 -18.46 2.88 -20.14
C SER A 270 -19.44 2.25 -21.13
N HIS A 271 -19.45 0.94 -21.29
CA HIS A 271 -20.42 0.21 -22.12
C HIS A 271 -21.81 0.20 -21.49
N GLU A 272 -21.91 -0.04 -20.19
CA GLU A 272 -23.20 -0.05 -19.47
C GLU A 272 -23.87 1.33 -19.50
N SER A 273 -23.10 2.41 -19.35
CA SER A 273 -23.64 3.78 -19.43
C SER A 273 -24.18 4.15 -20.79
N LYS A 274 -23.60 3.63 -21.89
CA LYS A 274 -24.07 3.85 -23.26
C LYS A 274 -25.30 3.03 -23.63
N LEU A 275 -25.56 1.91 -22.96
CA LEU A 275 -26.75 1.07 -23.18
C LEU A 275 -27.97 1.56 -22.38
N SER A 276 -27.73 2.38 -21.35
CA SER A 276 -28.78 2.94 -20.48
C SER A 276 -29.17 4.40 -20.84
N ALA A 277 -28.52 5.02 -21.79
CA ALA A 277 -28.81 6.36 -22.34
C ALA A 277 -29.53 6.27 -23.68
#